data_66337c071ce4fbd59cb118dd55717d47
#
_entry.id   66337c071ce4fbd59cb118dd55717d47
#
_cell.length_a   1.000
_cell.length_b   1.000
_cell.length_c   1.000
_cell.angle_alpha   90.00
_cell.angle_beta   90.00
_cell.angle_gamma   90.00
#
_symmetry.space_group_name_H-M   'P 1'
#
loop_
_entity.id
_entity.type
_entity.pdbx_description
1 polymer ?
#
loop_
_entity_poly.entity_id
_entity_poly.type
_entity_poly.pdbx_seq_one_letter_code
_entity_poly.pdbx_strand_id
1 'polypeptide(L)'
;MKIQESAENYLETILMLGKAKGNVRSIDIATALSFSKPSVSVAMKNLRENGYILMDKDGFIALTEKGHEIAETIYERHTLLSSFLMYLGVSKETATQDACRMEHVISPESFEALKQHVYSHKEIMDIKDVKI
;
A
#
# COMPACT_ATOMS: atom_id res chain seq x y z
N MET A 1 11.61 6.33 -13.98
CA MET A 1 11.17 7.51 -13.21
C MET A 1 10.76 7.09 -11.81
N LYS A 2 11.29 7.78 -10.85
CA LYS A 2 10.98 7.44 -9.46
C LYS A 2 9.59 7.97 -9.09
N ILE A 3 8.71 7.08 -8.67
CA ILE A 3 7.37 7.47 -8.24
C ILE A 3 7.42 8.07 -6.84
N GLN A 4 6.60 9.07 -6.58
CA GLN A 4 6.59 9.73 -5.30
C GLN A 4 5.80 8.94 -4.25
N GLU A 5 6.13 9.17 -2.99
CA GLU A 5 5.51 8.49 -1.85
C GLU A 5 3.99 8.60 -1.85
N SER A 6 3.45 9.78 -2.15
CA SER A 6 2.00 9.97 -2.18
C SER A 6 1.34 9.11 -3.25
N ALA A 7 1.97 8.99 -4.43
CA ALA A 7 1.46 8.14 -5.50
C ALA A 7 1.48 6.68 -5.09
N GLU A 8 2.56 6.23 -4.44
CA GLU A 8 2.65 4.86 -3.92
C GLU A 8 1.53 4.57 -2.93
N ASN A 9 1.26 5.53 -2.04
CA ASN A 9 0.21 5.38 -1.05
C ASN A 9 -1.17 5.25 -1.69
N TYR A 10 -1.46 6.04 -2.71
CA TYR A 10 -2.71 5.93 -3.45
C TYR A 10 -2.85 4.57 -4.14
N LEU A 11 -1.77 4.10 -4.79
CA LEU A 11 -1.80 2.82 -5.49
C LEU A 11 -2.00 1.66 -4.54
N GLU A 12 -1.33 1.69 -3.39
CA GLU A 12 -1.52 0.68 -2.35
C GLU A 12 -2.96 0.68 -1.84
N THR A 13 -3.52 1.86 -1.60
CA THR A 13 -4.90 2.00 -1.13
C THR A 13 -5.90 1.41 -2.14
N ILE A 14 -5.68 1.67 -3.42
CA ILE A 14 -6.53 1.09 -4.47
C ILE A 14 -6.46 -0.44 -4.43
N LEU A 15 -5.27 -0.99 -4.29
CA LEU A 15 -5.08 -2.44 -4.19
C LEU A 15 -5.83 -3.02 -2.99
N MET A 16 -5.66 -2.40 -1.83
CA MET A 16 -6.27 -2.87 -0.60
C MET A 16 -7.79 -2.80 -0.65
N LEU A 17 -8.33 -1.69 -1.14
CA LEU A 17 -9.77 -1.52 -1.28
C LEU A 17 -10.34 -2.51 -2.29
N GLY A 18 -9.62 -2.78 -3.37
CA GLY A 18 -10.02 -3.78 -4.34
C GLY A 18 -10.12 -5.17 -3.75
N LYS A 19 -9.17 -5.52 -2.88
CA LYS A 19 -9.18 -6.82 -2.20
C LYS A 19 -10.34 -6.92 -1.19
N ALA A 20 -10.67 -5.80 -0.55
CA ALA A 20 -11.68 -5.78 0.51
C ALA A 20 -13.10 -5.69 -0.02
N LYS A 21 -13.34 -4.94 -1.08
CA LYS A 21 -14.71 -4.67 -1.55
C LYS A 21 -14.92 -4.87 -3.04
N GLY A 22 -13.90 -5.12 -3.81
CA GLY A 22 -14.00 -5.38 -5.24
C GLY A 22 -13.94 -4.14 -6.10
N ASN A 23 -14.96 -3.31 -6.09
CA ASN A 23 -15.02 -2.11 -6.92
C ASN A 23 -14.57 -0.89 -6.15
N VAL A 24 -13.71 -0.07 -6.77
CA VAL A 24 -13.11 1.11 -6.13
C VAL A 24 -13.42 2.36 -6.94
N ARG A 25 -13.86 3.40 -6.25
CA ARG A 25 -14.07 4.73 -6.80
C ARG A 25 -13.28 5.75 -6.01
N SER A 26 -13.14 6.96 -6.55
CA SER A 26 -12.42 8.04 -5.88
C SER A 26 -12.95 8.33 -4.48
N ILE A 27 -14.27 8.23 -4.28
CA ILE A 27 -14.88 8.47 -2.97
C ILE A 27 -14.40 7.45 -1.93
N ASP A 28 -14.19 6.20 -2.34
CA ASP A 28 -13.70 5.16 -1.43
C ASP A 28 -12.28 5.49 -0.95
N ILE A 29 -11.46 6.00 -1.85
CA ILE A 29 -10.09 6.39 -1.54
C ILE A 29 -10.09 7.60 -0.59
N ALA A 30 -10.90 8.59 -0.90
CA ALA A 30 -11.01 9.80 -0.06
C ALA A 30 -11.44 9.43 1.35
N THR A 31 -12.40 8.53 1.49
CA THR A 31 -12.87 8.07 2.79
C THR A 31 -11.78 7.30 3.54
N ALA A 32 -11.11 6.38 2.84
CA ALA A 32 -10.08 5.55 3.46
C ALA A 32 -8.89 6.36 3.97
N LEU A 33 -8.49 7.40 3.24
CA LEU A 33 -7.32 8.21 3.58
C LEU A 33 -7.66 9.50 4.33
N SER A 34 -8.94 9.80 4.49
CA SER A 34 -9.42 11.05 5.10
C SER A 34 -8.93 12.29 4.34
N PHE A 35 -8.90 12.18 3.02
CA PHE A 35 -8.50 13.27 2.12
C PHE A 35 -9.74 13.90 1.48
N SER A 36 -9.61 15.14 1.02
CA SER A 36 -10.71 15.82 0.35
C SER A 36 -10.96 15.21 -1.02
N LYS A 37 -12.22 15.25 -1.47
CA LYS A 37 -12.60 14.75 -2.79
C LYS A 37 -11.83 15.44 -3.94
N PRO A 38 -11.67 16.78 -3.93
CA PRO A 38 -10.89 17.43 -4.98
C PRO A 38 -9.45 16.98 -5.05
N SER A 39 -8.81 16.78 -3.88
CA SER A 39 -7.41 16.30 -3.84
C SER A 39 -7.29 14.92 -4.44
N VAL A 40 -8.21 14.01 -4.12
CA VAL A 40 -8.19 12.66 -4.65
C VAL A 40 -8.48 12.67 -6.16
N SER A 41 -9.41 13.51 -6.61
CA SER A 41 -9.72 13.62 -8.04
C SER A 41 -8.50 14.05 -8.85
N VAL A 42 -7.75 15.03 -8.36
CA VAL A 42 -6.51 15.48 -9.01
C VAL A 42 -5.48 14.34 -9.04
N ALA A 43 -5.31 13.66 -7.91
CA ALA A 43 -4.36 12.55 -7.82
C ALA A 43 -4.73 11.43 -8.78
N MET A 44 -6.02 11.07 -8.88
CA MET A 44 -6.45 10.00 -9.78
C MET A 44 -6.25 10.40 -11.25
N LYS A 45 -6.47 11.65 -11.57
CA LYS A 45 -6.21 12.15 -12.92
C LYS A 45 -4.72 11.99 -13.28
N ASN A 46 -3.85 12.39 -12.36
CA ASN A 46 -2.41 12.28 -12.57
C ASN A 46 -1.97 10.82 -12.73
N LEU A 47 -2.48 9.93 -11.89
CA LEU A 47 -2.15 8.50 -11.99
C LEU A 47 -2.62 7.91 -13.31
N ARG A 48 -3.81 8.29 -13.76
CA ARG A 48 -4.36 7.82 -15.04
C ARG A 48 -3.51 8.32 -16.21
N GLU A 49 -3.15 9.60 -16.20
CA GLU A 49 -2.34 10.19 -17.28
C GLU A 49 -0.95 9.57 -17.34
N ASN A 50 -0.44 9.08 -16.23
CA ASN A 50 0.88 8.44 -16.17
C ASN A 50 0.83 6.93 -16.33
N GLY A 51 -0.35 6.38 -16.62
CA GLY A 51 -0.49 4.97 -16.95
C GLY A 51 -0.50 4.00 -15.79
N TYR A 52 -0.77 4.47 -14.58
CA TYR A 52 -0.82 3.60 -13.40
C TYR A 52 -2.21 3.04 -13.11
N ILE A 53 -3.25 3.74 -13.54
CA ILE A 53 -4.64 3.31 -13.34
C ILE A 53 -5.46 3.52 -14.60
N LEU A 54 -6.58 2.81 -14.65
CA LEU A 54 -7.63 3.01 -15.63
C LEU A 54 -8.89 3.42 -14.88
N MET A 55 -9.72 4.23 -15.51
CA MET A 55 -11.00 4.62 -14.93
C MET A 55 -12.06 4.46 -16.01
N ASP A 56 -13.13 3.73 -15.73
CA ASP A 56 -14.19 3.53 -16.68
C ASP A 56 -15.20 4.70 -16.62
N LYS A 57 -16.23 4.63 -17.48
CA LYS A 57 -17.23 5.68 -17.58
C LYS A 57 -18.05 5.85 -16.29
N ASP A 58 -18.10 4.82 -15.46
CA ASP A 58 -18.86 4.84 -14.21
C ASP A 58 -17.99 5.25 -13.03
N GLY A 59 -16.73 5.58 -13.28
CA GLY A 59 -15.80 6.03 -12.26
C GLY A 59 -15.09 4.91 -11.49
N PHE A 60 -15.25 3.66 -11.92
CA PHE A 60 -14.53 2.56 -11.28
C PHE A 60 -13.07 2.57 -11.70
N ILE A 61 -12.19 2.39 -10.71
CA ILE A 61 -10.75 2.48 -10.86
C ILE A 61 -10.15 1.09 -10.84
N ALA A 62 -9.26 0.82 -11.80
CA ALA A 62 -8.51 -0.43 -11.86
C ALA A 62 -7.03 -0.10 -12.00
N LEU A 63 -6.17 -0.90 -11.38
CA LEU A 63 -4.73 -0.77 -11.53
C LEU A 63 -4.31 -1.35 -12.88
N THR A 64 -3.43 -0.64 -13.57
CA THR A 64 -2.75 -1.21 -14.74
C THR A 64 -1.69 -2.19 -14.23
N GLU A 65 -1.08 -2.95 -15.15
CA GLU A 65 0.03 -3.83 -14.77
C GLU A 65 1.13 -3.06 -14.04
N LYS A 66 1.48 -1.89 -14.55
CA LYS A 66 2.49 -1.00 -13.97
C LYS A 66 2.09 -0.53 -12.57
N GLY A 67 0.85 -0.09 -12.41
CA GLY A 67 0.34 0.36 -11.11
C GLY A 67 0.24 -0.78 -10.11
N HIS A 68 -0.19 -1.95 -10.56
CA HIS A 68 -0.34 -3.13 -9.73
C HIS A 68 1.02 -3.59 -9.17
N GLU A 69 2.05 -3.58 -10.02
CA GLU A 69 3.39 -3.97 -9.61
C GLU A 69 3.90 -3.09 -8.47
N ILE A 70 3.72 -1.77 -8.59
CA ILE A 70 4.13 -0.84 -7.55
C ILE A 70 3.30 -1.05 -6.28
N ALA A 71 1.98 -1.19 -6.41
CA ALA A 71 1.10 -1.39 -5.28
C ALA A 71 1.44 -2.68 -4.52
N GLU A 72 1.70 -3.78 -5.24
CA GLU A 72 2.06 -5.05 -4.62
C GLU A 72 3.39 -4.96 -3.86
N THR A 73 4.37 -4.24 -4.41
CA THR A 73 5.66 -4.04 -3.75
C THR A 73 5.50 -3.30 -2.43
N ILE A 74 4.72 -2.23 -2.42
CA ILE A 74 4.47 -1.45 -1.20
C ILE A 74 3.64 -2.27 -0.20
N TYR A 75 2.66 -3.01 -0.68
CA TYR A 75 1.83 -3.87 0.16
C TYR A 75 2.68 -4.95 0.86
N GLU A 76 3.60 -5.57 0.12
CA GLU A 76 4.51 -6.55 0.69
C GLU A 76 5.36 -5.95 1.80
N ARG A 77 5.91 -4.75 1.54
CA ARG A 77 6.70 -4.04 2.54
C ARG A 77 5.89 -3.73 3.79
N HIS A 78 4.68 -3.25 3.60
CA HIS A 78 3.79 -2.92 4.72
C HIS A 78 3.53 -4.14 5.59
N THR A 79 3.12 -5.25 4.97
CA THR A 79 2.79 -6.47 5.67
C THR A 79 4.00 -7.02 6.45
N LEU A 80 5.14 -7.07 5.80
CA LEU A 80 6.35 -7.61 6.40
C LEU A 80 6.84 -6.74 7.55
N LEU A 81 6.90 -5.44 7.36
CA LEU A 81 7.36 -4.51 8.39
C LEU A 81 6.42 -4.49 9.58
N SER A 82 5.11 -4.47 9.35
CA SER A 82 4.12 -4.53 10.43
C SER A 82 4.27 -5.81 11.25
N SER A 83 4.39 -6.94 10.57
CA SER A 83 4.55 -8.25 11.22
C SER A 83 5.79 -8.30 12.08
N PHE A 84 6.90 -7.80 11.55
CA PHE A 84 8.17 -7.84 12.25
C PHE A 84 8.13 -6.98 13.51
N LEU A 85 7.59 -5.77 13.40
CA LEU A 85 7.47 -4.89 14.56
C LEU A 85 6.57 -5.50 15.64
N MET A 86 5.44 -6.10 15.25
CA MET A 86 4.56 -6.77 16.21
C MET A 86 5.23 -7.98 16.86
N TYR A 87 6.00 -8.71 16.10
CA TYR A 87 6.79 -9.83 16.65
C TYR A 87 7.76 -9.35 17.72
N LEU A 88 8.34 -8.16 17.56
CA LEU A 88 9.26 -7.57 18.53
C LEU A 88 8.54 -7.00 19.77
N GLY A 89 7.22 -7.01 19.77
CA GLY A 89 6.44 -6.54 20.90
C GLY A 89 5.80 -5.17 20.72
N VAL A 90 5.93 -4.57 19.54
CA VAL A 90 5.29 -3.29 19.24
C VAL A 90 3.79 -3.51 19.08
N SER A 91 2.97 -2.61 19.62
CA SER A 91 1.52 -2.72 19.50
C SER A 91 1.11 -2.67 18.04
N LYS A 92 -0.01 -3.33 17.70
CA LYS A 92 -0.52 -3.36 16.34
C LYS A 92 -0.70 -1.96 15.77
N GLU A 93 -1.25 -1.04 16.56
CA GLU A 93 -1.50 0.32 16.13
C GLU A 93 -0.21 1.03 15.75
N THR A 94 0.78 1.01 16.63
CA THR A 94 2.08 1.65 16.39
C THR A 94 2.82 0.95 15.24
N ALA A 95 2.81 -0.37 15.21
CA ALA A 95 3.49 -1.14 14.15
C ALA A 95 2.93 -0.79 12.78
N THR A 96 1.61 -0.67 12.67
CA THR A 96 0.95 -0.33 11.42
C THR A 96 1.31 1.10 10.98
N GLN A 97 1.31 2.05 11.91
CA GLN A 97 1.65 3.44 11.61
C GLN A 97 3.09 3.58 11.16
N ASP A 98 4.01 2.93 11.88
CA ASP A 98 5.44 3.01 11.54
C ASP A 98 5.72 2.31 10.22
N ALA A 99 5.13 1.15 9.99
CA ALA A 99 5.30 0.44 8.73
C ALA A 99 4.84 1.28 7.55
N CYS A 100 3.74 2.01 7.71
CA CYS A 100 3.20 2.89 6.68
C CYS A 100 4.20 3.98 6.27
N ARG A 101 5.06 4.41 7.19
CA ARG A 101 6.12 5.38 6.89
C ARG A 101 7.35 4.71 6.32
N MET A 102 7.77 3.60 6.93
CA MET A 102 8.99 2.90 6.56
C MET A 102 8.93 2.32 5.15
N GLU A 103 7.75 1.86 4.73
CA GLU A 103 7.59 1.18 3.44
C GLU A 103 7.97 2.04 2.23
N HIS A 104 7.87 3.36 2.38
CA HIS A 104 8.18 4.29 1.29
C HIS A 104 9.63 4.75 1.28
N VAL A 105 10.35 4.61 2.39
CA VAL A 105 11.69 5.15 2.52
C VAL A 105 12.80 4.09 2.63
N ILE A 106 12.44 2.86 2.98
CA ILE A 106 13.43 1.80 3.12
C ILE A 106 14.03 1.42 1.76
N SER A 107 15.35 1.25 1.72
CA SER A 107 16.02 0.87 0.46
C SER A 107 15.67 -0.57 0.07
N PRO A 108 15.77 -0.90 -1.23
CA PRO A 108 15.59 -2.29 -1.66
C PRO A 108 16.57 -3.25 -0.96
N GLU A 109 17.80 -2.84 -0.76
CA GLU A 109 18.81 -3.65 -0.09
C GLU A 109 18.42 -3.95 1.35
N SER A 110 18.03 -2.92 2.12
CA SER A 110 17.64 -3.10 3.51
C SER A 110 16.36 -3.93 3.63
N PHE A 111 15.40 -3.70 2.74
CA PHE A 111 14.16 -4.47 2.76
C PHE A 111 14.43 -5.94 2.45
N GLU A 112 15.27 -6.23 1.45
CA GLU A 112 15.58 -7.61 1.09
C GLU A 112 16.27 -8.34 2.25
N ALA A 113 17.16 -7.66 2.97
CA ALA A 113 17.83 -8.23 4.13
C ALA A 113 16.81 -8.58 5.23
N LEU A 114 15.88 -7.68 5.51
CA LEU A 114 14.81 -7.92 6.48
C LEU A 114 13.93 -9.08 6.03
N LYS A 115 13.57 -9.11 4.76
CA LYS A 115 12.72 -10.14 4.17
C LYS A 115 13.34 -11.52 4.34
N GLN A 116 14.63 -11.66 4.06
CA GLN A 116 15.34 -12.94 4.24
C GLN A 116 15.30 -13.39 5.68
N HIS A 117 15.50 -12.47 6.61
CA HIS A 117 15.46 -12.80 8.04
C HIS A 117 14.06 -13.26 8.46
N VAL A 118 13.03 -12.52 8.05
CA VAL A 118 11.64 -12.83 8.42
C VAL A 118 11.21 -14.18 7.85
N TYR A 119 11.57 -14.48 6.62
CA TYR A 119 11.19 -15.76 6.01
C TYR A 119 11.96 -16.94 6.60
N SER A 120 13.13 -16.69 7.21
CA SER A 120 13.89 -17.72 7.92
C SER A 120 13.28 -18.02 9.29
N HIS A 121 12.39 -17.15 9.79
CA HIS A 121 11.75 -17.27 11.10
C HIS A 121 10.23 -17.21 10.89
N LYS A 122 9.66 -18.36 10.54
CA LYS A 122 8.22 -18.44 10.17
C LYS A 122 7.28 -17.90 11.23
N GLU A 123 7.66 -17.97 12.51
CA GLU A 123 6.84 -17.47 13.60
C GLU A 123 6.56 -15.98 13.49
N ILE A 124 7.39 -15.22 12.76
CA ILE A 124 7.16 -13.79 12.55
C ILE A 124 5.97 -13.56 11.63
N MET A 125 5.85 -14.38 10.58
CA MET A 125 4.76 -14.26 9.61
C MET A 125 3.46 -14.89 10.10
N ASP A 126 3.51 -15.67 11.16
CA ASP A 126 2.34 -16.34 11.72
C ASP A 126 1.52 -15.44 12.66
N ILE A 127 1.89 -14.17 12.79
CA ILE A 127 1.13 -13.21 13.58
C ILE A 127 -0.20 -12.93 12.87
N LYS A 128 -1.30 -13.39 13.47
CA LYS A 128 -2.62 -13.37 12.85
C LYS A 128 -3.28 -12.01 12.71
N ASP A 129 -2.76 -11.01 13.40
CA ASP A 129 -3.37 -9.69 13.44
C ASP A 129 -2.76 -8.71 12.44
N VAL A 130 -1.92 -9.20 11.54
CA VAL A 130 -1.36 -8.37 10.48
C VAL A 130 -2.42 -8.20 9.41
N LYS A 131 -3.22 -7.18 9.55
CA LYS A 131 -4.22 -6.80 8.56
C LYS A 131 -4.06 -5.34 8.26
N ILE A 132 -4.26 -5.04 7.04
CA ILE A 132 -4.17 -3.68 6.54
C ILE A 132 -5.54 -3.05 6.58
#